data_bf94f07bf3a6e2ffabec80e232d74271
#
_entry.id   bf94f07bf3a6e2ffabec80e232d74271
#
_cell.length_a   1.000
_cell.length_b   1.000
_cell.length_c   1.000
_cell.angle_alpha   90.00
_cell.angle_beta   90.00
_cell.angle_gamma   90.00
#
_symmetry.space_group_name_H-M   'P 1'
#
loop_
_entity.id
_entity.type
_entity.pdbx_description
1 polymer ?
#
loop_
_entity_poly.entity_id
_entity_poly.type
_entity_poly.pdbx_seq_one_letter_code
_entity_poly.pdbx_strand_id
1 'polypeptide(L)'
;AERCRAEGYLPIVIDRVVDSVPGAIRADLSDAADTARALQEALASGPITRLVNNVGVVVPADAEHQTLAEFDLAVSLNLRCAFQCMQALLPGMKAAGFGRIVNMSSRAALGKELRTAYAATKAGLIGMTRVWALELGPHGITANAIGPGPIRTALFDRANPPDAPRTRAIIEAVPVRRIGTPDDVAHAASYLLDARSGFVTGQVLYVCGGMTVGVAGV
;
A
#
# COMPACT_ATOMS: atom_id res chain seq x y z
N ALA A 1 4.54 10.80 -0.92
CA ALA A 1 5.82 11.51 -1.11
C ALA A 1 5.81 12.86 -0.39
N GLU A 2 4.81 13.73 -0.62
CA GLU A 2 4.72 15.08 -0.02
C GLU A 2 4.83 15.07 1.51
N ARG A 3 4.04 14.23 2.18
CA ARG A 3 4.10 14.05 3.63
C ARG A 3 5.50 13.66 4.11
N CYS A 4 6.17 12.74 3.41
CA CYS A 4 7.54 12.35 3.76
C CYS A 4 8.51 13.53 3.64
N ARG A 5 8.38 14.35 2.58
CA ARG A 5 9.20 15.56 2.43
C ARG A 5 8.96 16.57 3.55
N ALA A 6 7.69 16.78 3.92
CA ALA A 6 7.34 17.69 5.04
C ALA A 6 7.92 17.23 6.38
N GLU A 7 8.22 15.95 6.53
CA GLU A 7 8.85 15.36 7.73
C GLU A 7 10.37 15.19 7.60
N GLY A 8 10.98 15.79 6.57
CA GLY A 8 12.43 15.80 6.38
C GLY A 8 13.01 14.55 5.72
N TYR A 9 12.20 13.64 5.20
CA TYR A 9 12.68 12.53 4.40
C TYR A 9 12.93 12.95 2.94
N LEU A 10 13.82 12.21 2.28
CA LEU A 10 14.09 12.31 0.84
C LEU A 10 13.45 11.12 0.12
N PRO A 11 12.16 11.17 -0.25
CA PRO A 11 11.49 10.04 -0.86
C PRO A 11 11.95 9.84 -2.31
N ILE A 12 12.38 8.64 -2.64
CA ILE A 12 12.54 8.17 -4.01
C ILE A 12 11.21 7.57 -4.44
N VAL A 13 10.66 8.06 -5.54
CA VAL A 13 9.38 7.59 -6.08
C VAL A 13 9.67 6.75 -7.31
N ILE A 14 9.10 5.53 -7.34
CA ILE A 14 9.12 4.67 -8.52
C ILE A 14 7.67 4.49 -8.95
N ASP A 15 7.34 4.90 -10.17
CA ASP A 15 6.00 4.78 -10.74
C ASP A 15 6.06 4.70 -12.26
N ARG A 16 5.00 4.24 -12.87
CA ARG A 16 4.82 4.25 -14.32
C ARG A 16 4.61 5.67 -14.87
N VAL A 17 3.98 6.54 -14.07
CA VAL A 17 3.68 7.93 -14.42
C VAL A 17 4.45 8.85 -13.48
N VAL A 18 5.47 9.52 -14.02
CA VAL A 18 6.42 10.32 -13.21
C VAL A 18 6.47 11.80 -13.58
N ASP A 19 5.69 12.23 -14.56
CA ASP A 19 5.80 13.56 -15.19
C ASP A 19 5.57 14.72 -14.21
N SER A 20 4.86 14.47 -13.09
CA SER A 20 4.59 15.47 -12.05
C SER A 20 5.49 15.35 -10.81
N VAL A 21 6.46 14.42 -10.81
CA VAL A 21 7.30 14.14 -9.62
C VAL A 21 8.78 14.27 -9.99
N PRO A 22 9.42 15.40 -9.72
CA PRO A 22 10.84 15.57 -10.00
C PRO A 22 11.71 14.50 -9.35
N GLY A 23 12.64 13.92 -10.12
CA GLY A 23 13.55 12.89 -9.63
C GLY A 23 12.90 11.51 -9.41
N ALA A 24 11.67 11.30 -9.88
CA ALA A 24 11.06 9.99 -9.85
C ALA A 24 11.63 9.06 -10.92
N ILE A 25 11.74 7.78 -10.60
CA ILE A 25 12.22 6.73 -11.51
C ILE A 25 11.00 6.13 -12.21
N ARG A 26 11.00 6.18 -13.55
CA ARG A 26 9.94 5.55 -14.34
C ARG A 26 10.18 4.05 -14.44
N ALA A 27 9.17 3.26 -14.04
CA ALA A 27 9.18 1.81 -14.21
C ALA A 27 7.77 1.21 -14.25
N ASP A 28 7.61 0.15 -15.01
CA ASP A 28 6.44 -0.73 -14.92
C ASP A 28 6.70 -1.80 -13.86
N LEU A 29 6.14 -1.62 -12.68
CA LEU A 29 6.32 -2.53 -11.55
C LEU A 29 5.54 -3.86 -11.70
N SER A 30 4.77 -4.03 -12.79
CA SER A 30 4.25 -5.35 -13.17
C SER A 30 5.28 -6.21 -13.90
N ASP A 31 6.34 -5.61 -14.45
CA ASP A 31 7.50 -6.28 -15.02
C ASP A 31 8.60 -6.45 -13.98
N ALA A 32 9.07 -7.70 -13.82
CA ALA A 32 10.07 -8.02 -12.80
C ALA A 32 11.46 -7.46 -13.13
N ALA A 33 11.83 -7.41 -14.43
CA ALA A 33 13.12 -6.91 -14.86
C ALA A 33 13.19 -5.39 -14.77
N ASP A 34 12.12 -4.70 -15.17
CA ASP A 34 12.03 -3.24 -15.04
C ASP A 34 11.98 -2.80 -13.58
N THR A 35 11.27 -3.57 -12.72
CA THR A 35 11.31 -3.38 -11.27
C THR A 35 12.73 -3.51 -10.72
N ALA A 36 13.49 -4.54 -11.12
CA ALA A 36 14.85 -4.74 -10.67
C ALA A 36 15.78 -3.60 -11.12
N ARG A 37 15.66 -3.15 -12.37
CA ARG A 37 16.41 -2.00 -12.90
C ARG A 37 16.15 -0.73 -12.08
N ALA A 38 14.88 -0.41 -11.85
CA ALA A 38 14.51 0.78 -11.08
C ALA A 38 15.00 0.73 -9.62
N LEU A 39 15.00 -0.45 -9.00
CA LEU A 39 15.53 -0.63 -7.65
C LEU A 39 17.06 -0.47 -7.61
N GLN A 40 17.80 -0.94 -8.61
CA GLN A 40 19.23 -0.69 -8.72
C GLN A 40 19.52 0.81 -8.87
N GLU A 41 18.77 1.51 -9.71
CA GLU A 41 18.88 2.96 -9.87
C GLU A 41 18.59 3.69 -8.55
N ALA A 42 17.53 3.31 -7.84
CA ALA A 42 17.18 3.89 -6.54
C ALA A 42 18.28 3.69 -5.48
N LEU A 43 18.93 2.53 -5.49
CA LEU A 43 19.99 2.18 -4.54
C LEU A 43 21.37 2.78 -4.89
N ALA A 44 21.55 3.36 -6.08
CA ALA A 44 22.81 3.97 -6.49
C ALA A 44 23.23 5.14 -5.59
N SER A 45 22.29 5.81 -4.93
CA SER A 45 22.56 6.89 -3.98
C SER A 45 22.78 6.44 -2.53
N GLY A 46 22.76 5.14 -2.27
CA GLY A 46 22.98 4.58 -0.93
C GLY A 46 21.82 3.72 -0.41
N PRO A 47 21.91 3.23 0.82
CA PRO A 47 20.92 2.34 1.39
C PRO A 47 19.59 3.07 1.68
N ILE A 48 18.49 2.40 1.37
CA ILE A 48 17.13 2.86 1.65
C ILE A 48 16.60 2.05 2.82
N THR A 49 16.25 2.71 3.92
CA THR A 49 15.82 2.06 5.15
C THR A 49 14.32 2.18 5.43
N ARG A 50 13.57 2.87 4.57
CA ARG A 50 12.11 3.01 4.69
C ARG A 50 11.45 2.68 3.36
N LEU A 51 10.46 1.79 3.38
CA LEU A 51 9.76 1.29 2.19
C LEU A 51 8.25 1.46 2.37
N VAL A 52 7.61 2.07 1.38
CA VAL A 52 6.15 2.07 1.26
C VAL A 52 5.76 1.37 -0.03
N ASN A 53 5.25 0.17 0.05
CA ASN A 53 4.67 -0.56 -1.07
C ASN A 53 3.24 -0.07 -1.31
N ASN A 54 3.11 0.98 -2.13
CA ASN A 54 1.83 1.66 -2.37
C ASN A 54 1.20 1.30 -3.72
N VAL A 55 2.00 0.95 -4.71
CA VAL A 55 1.49 0.66 -6.06
C VAL A 55 0.50 -0.50 -6.04
N GLY A 56 -0.51 -0.40 -6.89
CA GLY A 56 -1.49 -1.46 -7.03
C GLY A 56 -2.56 -1.16 -8.06
N VAL A 57 -3.17 -2.22 -8.57
CA VAL A 57 -4.26 -2.16 -9.55
C VAL A 57 -5.50 -2.87 -9.00
N VAL A 58 -6.65 -2.35 -9.36
CA VAL A 58 -7.95 -2.99 -9.14
C VAL A 58 -8.54 -3.31 -10.50
N VAL A 59 -8.79 -4.59 -10.76
CA VAL A 59 -9.51 -5.06 -11.94
C VAL A 59 -10.83 -5.67 -11.45
N PRO A 60 -11.95 -4.91 -11.56
CA PRO A 60 -13.24 -5.36 -11.07
C PRO A 60 -13.85 -6.40 -12.00
N ALA A 61 -14.10 -7.59 -11.46
CA ALA A 61 -14.89 -8.62 -12.14
C ALA A 61 -15.53 -9.53 -11.07
N ASP A 62 -16.63 -10.17 -11.40
CA ASP A 62 -17.17 -11.24 -10.56
C ASP A 62 -16.34 -12.53 -10.67
N ALA A 63 -16.63 -13.51 -9.84
CA ALA A 63 -15.85 -14.72 -9.77
C ALA A 63 -15.92 -15.58 -11.05
N GLU A 64 -16.99 -15.46 -11.82
CA GLU A 64 -17.22 -16.21 -13.05
C GLU A 64 -16.46 -15.60 -14.25
N HIS A 65 -16.35 -14.26 -14.30
CA HIS A 65 -15.80 -13.55 -15.45
C HIS A 65 -14.36 -13.04 -15.25
N GLN A 66 -13.79 -13.12 -14.03
CA GLN A 66 -12.41 -12.71 -13.80
C GLN A 66 -11.44 -13.60 -14.59
N THR A 67 -10.70 -13.02 -15.53
CA THR A 67 -9.75 -13.77 -16.35
C THR A 67 -8.44 -14.07 -15.60
N LEU A 68 -7.73 -15.13 -16.01
CA LEU A 68 -6.39 -15.43 -15.47
C LEU A 68 -5.40 -14.29 -15.72
N ALA A 69 -5.44 -13.65 -16.89
CA ALA A 69 -4.57 -12.54 -17.21
C ALA A 69 -4.75 -11.35 -16.25
N GLU A 70 -5.99 -11.03 -15.88
CA GLU A 70 -6.29 -10.00 -14.88
C GLU A 70 -5.84 -10.41 -13.48
N PHE A 71 -6.00 -11.69 -13.14
CA PHE A 71 -5.50 -12.23 -11.88
C PHE A 71 -3.98 -12.13 -11.80
N ASP A 72 -3.26 -12.54 -12.84
CA ASP A 72 -1.80 -12.49 -12.92
C ASP A 72 -1.28 -11.05 -12.88
N LEU A 73 -1.95 -10.12 -13.55
CA LEU A 73 -1.65 -8.68 -13.45
C LEU A 73 -1.77 -8.19 -12.01
N ALA A 74 -2.86 -8.56 -11.32
CA ALA A 74 -3.05 -8.18 -9.93
C ALA A 74 -1.96 -8.77 -9.03
N VAL A 75 -1.59 -10.05 -9.21
CA VAL A 75 -0.51 -10.71 -8.47
C VAL A 75 0.83 -10.02 -8.74
N SER A 76 1.14 -9.75 -10.00
CA SER A 76 2.40 -9.12 -10.41
C SER A 76 2.58 -7.74 -9.77
N LEU A 77 1.57 -6.88 -9.87
CA LEU A 77 1.66 -5.49 -9.47
C LEU A 77 1.36 -5.26 -7.97
N ASN A 78 0.40 -6.00 -7.40
CA ASN A 78 0.00 -5.76 -6.00
C ASN A 78 0.81 -6.58 -5.00
N LEU A 79 1.41 -7.70 -5.40
CA LEU A 79 2.03 -8.64 -4.47
C LEU A 79 3.50 -8.90 -4.79
N ARG A 80 3.83 -9.35 -6.03
CA ARG A 80 5.19 -9.68 -6.42
C ARG A 80 6.12 -8.47 -6.33
N CYS A 81 5.71 -7.30 -6.84
CA CYS A 81 6.55 -6.11 -6.80
C CYS A 81 6.88 -5.69 -5.36
N ALA A 82 5.93 -5.80 -4.42
CA ALA A 82 6.17 -5.50 -3.02
C ALA A 82 7.24 -6.43 -2.40
N PHE A 83 7.20 -7.72 -2.76
CA PHE A 83 8.22 -8.69 -2.37
C PHE A 83 9.60 -8.32 -2.95
N GLN A 84 9.68 -8.00 -4.25
CA GLN A 84 10.93 -7.58 -4.90
C GLN A 84 11.52 -6.31 -4.28
N CYS A 85 10.67 -5.31 -4.01
CA CYS A 85 11.12 -4.08 -3.35
C CYS A 85 11.71 -4.37 -1.95
N MET A 86 11.02 -5.15 -1.14
CA MET A 86 11.52 -5.52 0.18
C MET A 86 12.86 -6.28 0.07
N GLN A 87 12.92 -7.28 -0.80
CA GLN A 87 14.10 -8.12 -0.96
C GLN A 87 15.34 -7.30 -1.41
N ALA A 88 15.16 -6.35 -2.32
CA ALA A 88 16.25 -5.50 -2.80
C ALA A 88 16.78 -4.53 -1.72
N LEU A 89 15.91 -4.02 -0.84
CA LEU A 89 16.30 -3.06 0.19
C LEU A 89 16.80 -3.74 1.48
N LEU A 90 16.47 -5.01 1.68
CA LEU A 90 16.76 -5.74 2.90
C LEU A 90 18.24 -5.77 3.31
N PRO A 91 19.22 -5.97 2.40
CA PRO A 91 20.64 -5.94 2.79
C PRO A 91 21.06 -4.62 3.46
N GLY A 92 20.62 -3.48 2.89
CA GLY A 92 20.90 -2.15 3.45
C GLY A 92 20.20 -1.92 4.80
N MET A 93 18.96 -2.37 4.95
CA MET A 93 18.24 -2.31 6.23
C MET A 93 18.92 -3.15 7.31
N LYS A 94 19.36 -4.37 6.98
CA LYS A 94 20.07 -5.25 7.92
C LYS A 94 21.41 -4.64 8.33
N ALA A 95 22.20 -4.13 7.38
CA ALA A 95 23.47 -3.48 7.67
C ALA A 95 23.31 -2.25 8.57
N ALA A 96 22.21 -1.51 8.41
CA ALA A 96 21.89 -0.36 9.26
C ALA A 96 21.32 -0.74 10.65
N GLY A 97 20.95 -2.01 10.88
CA GLY A 97 20.22 -2.41 12.08
C GLY A 97 18.87 -1.70 12.22
N PHE A 98 18.31 -1.21 11.11
CA PHE A 98 17.10 -0.40 11.09
C PHE A 98 16.36 -0.53 9.76
N GLY A 99 15.04 -0.72 9.84
CA GLY A 99 14.17 -0.67 8.68
C GLY A 99 12.71 -0.45 9.05
N ARG A 100 11.96 0.19 8.14
CA ARG A 100 10.51 0.38 8.27
C ARG A 100 9.84 0.03 6.95
N ILE A 101 8.98 -0.97 6.97
CA ILE A 101 8.24 -1.46 5.80
C ILE A 101 6.75 -1.25 6.04
N VAL A 102 6.11 -0.55 5.12
CA VAL A 102 4.66 -0.31 5.13
C VAL A 102 4.04 -0.83 3.84
N ASN A 103 3.16 -1.81 3.95
CA ASN A 103 2.44 -2.39 2.82
C ASN A 103 1.03 -1.79 2.72
N MET A 104 0.68 -1.20 1.58
CA MET A 104 -0.68 -0.74 1.31
C MET A 104 -1.58 -1.91 0.94
N SER A 105 -2.24 -2.47 1.97
CA SER A 105 -3.31 -3.43 1.81
C SER A 105 -4.62 -2.73 1.43
N SER A 106 -5.74 -3.21 1.89
CA SER A 106 -7.06 -2.62 1.68
C SER A 106 -8.06 -3.24 2.64
N ARG A 107 -9.12 -2.51 2.99
CA ARG A 107 -10.31 -3.10 3.60
C ARG A 107 -10.89 -4.25 2.77
N ALA A 108 -10.70 -4.23 1.45
CA ALA A 108 -11.15 -5.31 0.56
C ALA A 108 -10.48 -6.67 0.85
N ALA A 109 -9.37 -6.71 1.58
CA ALA A 109 -8.77 -7.96 2.07
C ALA A 109 -9.70 -8.77 3.01
N LEU A 110 -10.71 -8.12 3.59
CA LEU A 110 -11.76 -8.76 4.41
C LEU A 110 -12.95 -9.28 3.59
N GLY A 111 -12.93 -9.08 2.29
CA GLY A 111 -13.99 -9.43 1.36
C GLY A 111 -14.69 -8.17 0.80
N LYS A 112 -14.82 -8.15 -0.52
CA LYS A 112 -15.60 -7.17 -1.26
C LYS A 112 -16.00 -7.76 -2.61
N GLU A 113 -17.26 -7.60 -2.98
CA GLU A 113 -17.79 -8.02 -4.29
C GLU A 113 -16.95 -7.47 -5.44
N LEU A 114 -16.87 -8.24 -6.52
CA LEU A 114 -16.14 -7.91 -7.74
C LEU A 114 -14.63 -7.67 -7.53
N ARG A 115 -14.01 -8.34 -6.55
CA ARG A 115 -12.62 -8.05 -6.15
C ARG A 115 -11.80 -9.30 -5.86
N THR A 116 -12.09 -10.44 -6.49
CA THR A 116 -11.41 -11.71 -6.18
C THR A 116 -9.89 -11.58 -6.23
N ALA A 117 -9.30 -11.20 -7.37
CA ALA A 117 -7.85 -11.04 -7.51
C ALA A 117 -7.30 -9.93 -6.60
N TYR A 118 -8.00 -8.78 -6.52
CA TYR A 118 -7.59 -7.68 -5.67
C TYR A 118 -7.60 -8.04 -4.18
N ALA A 119 -8.67 -8.64 -3.69
CA ALA A 119 -8.80 -9.06 -2.29
C ALA A 119 -7.74 -10.11 -1.93
N ALA A 120 -7.53 -11.10 -2.79
CA ALA A 120 -6.50 -12.12 -2.62
C ALA A 120 -5.10 -11.50 -2.48
N THR A 121 -4.73 -10.57 -3.37
CA THR A 121 -3.42 -9.92 -3.31
C THR A 121 -3.27 -9.01 -2.09
N LYS A 122 -4.31 -8.28 -1.70
CA LYS A 122 -4.28 -7.41 -0.51
C LYS A 122 -4.29 -8.20 0.81
N ALA A 123 -4.92 -9.38 0.85
CA ALA A 123 -4.79 -10.34 1.95
C ALA A 123 -3.38 -10.97 1.97
N GLY A 124 -2.82 -11.30 0.80
CA GLY A 124 -1.45 -11.78 0.68
C GLY A 124 -0.41 -10.82 1.23
N LEU A 125 -0.58 -9.51 1.01
CA LEU A 125 0.28 -8.47 1.63
C LEU A 125 0.24 -8.52 3.17
N ILE A 126 -0.93 -8.79 3.76
CA ILE A 126 -1.06 -8.94 5.21
C ILE A 126 -0.28 -10.18 5.68
N GLY A 127 -0.39 -11.29 4.95
CA GLY A 127 0.39 -12.51 5.23
C GLY A 127 1.90 -12.25 5.18
N MET A 128 2.40 -11.65 4.11
CA MET A 128 3.82 -11.28 3.98
C MET A 128 4.26 -10.31 5.09
N THR A 129 3.44 -9.33 5.45
CA THR A 129 3.72 -8.39 6.54
C THR A 129 4.01 -9.11 7.85
N ARG A 130 3.21 -10.10 8.19
CA ARG A 130 3.37 -10.89 9.44
C ARG A 130 4.63 -11.73 9.43
N VAL A 131 4.92 -12.39 8.30
CA VAL A 131 6.16 -13.17 8.14
C VAL A 131 7.37 -12.26 8.26
N TRP A 132 7.40 -11.13 7.55
CA TRP A 132 8.51 -10.17 7.63
C TRP A 132 8.69 -9.57 9.02
N ALA A 133 7.60 -9.35 9.77
CA ALA A 133 7.68 -8.88 11.15
C ALA A 133 8.43 -9.87 12.05
N LEU A 134 8.20 -11.18 11.87
CA LEU A 134 8.86 -12.23 12.64
C LEU A 134 10.32 -12.42 12.23
N GLU A 135 10.59 -12.50 10.93
CA GLU A 135 11.93 -12.79 10.40
C GLU A 135 12.89 -11.59 10.50
N LEU A 136 12.36 -10.37 10.38
CA LEU A 136 13.18 -9.16 10.28
C LEU A 136 13.27 -8.40 11.61
N GLY A 137 12.39 -8.68 12.56
CA GLY A 137 12.38 -8.08 13.89
C GLY A 137 13.73 -8.14 14.60
N PRO A 138 14.46 -9.30 14.62
CA PRO A 138 15.80 -9.41 15.22
C PRO A 138 16.83 -8.46 14.61
N HIS A 139 16.58 -7.92 13.42
CA HIS A 139 17.44 -6.96 12.74
C HIS A 139 17.04 -5.48 12.94
N GLY A 140 16.13 -5.19 13.88
CA GLY A 140 15.63 -3.82 14.10
C GLY A 140 14.68 -3.31 13.00
N ILE A 141 14.14 -4.21 12.17
CA ILE A 141 13.23 -3.89 11.05
C ILE A 141 11.80 -4.20 11.44
N THR A 142 10.90 -3.24 11.26
CA THR A 142 9.46 -3.46 11.42
C THR A 142 8.76 -3.56 10.08
N ALA A 143 7.73 -4.39 9.99
CA ALA A 143 6.86 -4.52 8.84
C ALA A 143 5.40 -4.41 9.28
N ASN A 144 4.65 -3.48 8.70
CA ASN A 144 3.25 -3.26 8.99
C ASN A 144 2.44 -3.07 7.71
N ALA A 145 1.13 -3.23 7.80
CA ALA A 145 0.22 -2.97 6.70
C ALA A 145 -0.78 -1.86 7.07
N ILE A 146 -1.20 -1.10 6.07
CA ILE A 146 -2.33 -0.19 6.18
C ILE A 146 -3.46 -0.75 5.32
N GLY A 147 -4.68 -0.77 5.86
CA GLY A 147 -5.90 -1.17 5.16
C GLY A 147 -6.82 0.02 4.93
N PRO A 148 -6.64 0.82 3.87
CA PRO A 148 -7.51 1.94 3.58
C PRO A 148 -8.95 1.51 3.30
N GLY A 149 -9.90 2.34 3.72
CA GLY A 149 -11.29 2.31 3.33
C GLY A 149 -11.53 3.07 2.01
N PRO A 150 -12.70 3.70 1.85
CA PRO A 150 -12.97 4.57 0.71
C PRO A 150 -12.17 5.88 0.87
N ILE A 151 -11.19 6.09 0.01
CA ILE A 151 -10.32 7.25 0.00
C ILE A 151 -10.56 8.05 -1.28
N ARG A 152 -10.77 9.36 -1.15
CA ARG A 152 -10.98 10.28 -2.26
C ARG A 152 -9.69 10.44 -3.07
N THR A 153 -9.65 9.79 -4.20
CA THR A 153 -8.59 9.87 -5.20
C THR A 153 -9.21 10.17 -6.56
N ALA A 154 -8.44 10.59 -7.53
CA ALA A 154 -8.93 10.80 -8.89
C ALA A 154 -9.62 9.56 -9.48
N LEU A 155 -9.15 8.36 -9.12
CA LEU A 155 -9.80 7.09 -9.51
C LEU A 155 -11.14 6.90 -8.81
N PHE A 156 -11.21 7.20 -7.50
CA PHE A 156 -12.45 7.12 -6.72
C PHE A 156 -13.52 8.10 -7.26
N ASP A 157 -13.15 9.36 -7.47
CA ASP A 157 -14.08 10.41 -7.91
C ASP A 157 -14.62 10.14 -9.32
N ARG A 158 -13.79 9.59 -10.22
CA ARG A 158 -14.26 9.14 -11.55
C ARG A 158 -15.29 8.02 -11.46
N ALA A 159 -15.11 7.07 -10.54
CA ALA A 159 -16.03 5.95 -10.36
C ALA A 159 -17.26 6.29 -9.49
N ASN A 160 -17.19 7.35 -8.70
CA ASN A 160 -18.19 7.75 -7.72
C ASN A 160 -18.34 9.28 -7.71
N PRO A 161 -19.09 9.86 -8.68
CA PRO A 161 -19.39 11.30 -8.70
C PRO A 161 -19.99 11.76 -7.38
N PRO A 162 -19.69 12.99 -6.89
CA PRO A 162 -20.08 13.46 -5.55
C PRO A 162 -21.59 13.36 -5.27
N ASP A 163 -22.42 13.67 -6.26
CA ASP A 163 -23.87 13.71 -6.11
C ASP A 163 -24.57 12.39 -6.40
N ALA A 164 -23.84 11.36 -6.80
CA ALA A 164 -24.41 10.06 -7.12
C ALA A 164 -24.99 9.38 -5.85
N PRO A 165 -26.18 8.75 -5.96
CA PRO A 165 -26.78 8.00 -4.83
C PRO A 165 -25.82 6.98 -4.22
N ARG A 166 -25.01 6.32 -5.06
CA ARG A 166 -23.99 5.37 -4.63
C ARG A 166 -22.93 6.02 -3.75
N THR A 167 -22.50 7.24 -4.06
CA THR A 167 -21.49 7.96 -3.27
C THR A 167 -22.05 8.32 -1.90
N ARG A 168 -23.31 8.76 -1.83
CA ARG A 168 -24.01 9.03 -0.56
C ARG A 168 -24.11 7.76 0.28
N ALA A 169 -24.53 6.64 -0.31
CA ALA A 169 -24.60 5.36 0.39
C ALA A 169 -23.24 4.90 0.94
N ILE A 170 -22.13 5.15 0.19
CA ILE A 170 -20.78 4.87 0.68
C ILE A 170 -20.47 5.74 1.91
N ILE A 171 -20.79 7.05 1.87
CA ILE A 171 -20.55 7.97 3.00
C ILE A 171 -21.37 7.56 4.23
N GLU A 172 -22.62 7.19 4.03
CA GLU A 172 -23.52 6.73 5.09
C GLU A 172 -23.06 5.44 5.74
N ALA A 173 -22.41 4.56 4.98
CA ALA A 173 -21.83 3.32 5.48
C ALA A 173 -20.53 3.53 6.27
N VAL A 174 -19.90 4.72 6.18
CA VAL A 174 -18.71 5.04 6.97
C VAL A 174 -19.13 5.60 8.33
N PRO A 175 -18.80 4.97 9.46
CA PRO A 175 -19.18 5.46 10.80
C PRO A 175 -18.83 6.94 11.05
N VAL A 176 -17.67 7.41 10.61
CA VAL A 176 -17.27 8.83 10.73
C VAL A 176 -17.91 9.75 9.68
N ARG A 177 -18.84 9.23 8.85
CA ARG A 177 -19.71 9.99 7.93
C ARG A 177 -18.96 10.86 6.90
N ARG A 178 -17.77 10.47 6.50
CA ARG A 178 -17.01 11.09 5.42
C ARG A 178 -16.17 10.08 4.64
N ILE A 179 -15.83 10.44 3.42
CA ILE A 179 -14.78 9.74 2.66
C ILE A 179 -13.43 10.16 3.24
N GLY A 180 -12.51 9.21 3.37
CA GLY A 180 -11.12 9.49 3.76
C GLY A 180 -10.38 10.26 2.66
N THR A 181 -9.30 10.91 3.03
CA THR A 181 -8.39 11.61 2.12
C THR A 181 -7.05 10.87 1.99
N PRO A 182 -6.26 11.13 0.95
CA PRO A 182 -4.88 10.64 0.89
C PRO A 182 -4.05 11.01 2.12
N ASP A 183 -4.31 12.17 2.74
CA ASP A 183 -3.63 12.61 3.96
C ASP A 183 -3.98 11.78 5.18
N ASP A 184 -5.20 11.28 5.32
CA ASP A 184 -5.55 10.33 6.39
C ASP A 184 -4.66 9.08 6.33
N VAL A 185 -4.40 8.58 5.12
CA VAL A 185 -3.54 7.40 4.90
C VAL A 185 -2.06 7.76 5.04
N ALA A 186 -1.64 8.91 4.53
CA ALA A 186 -0.26 9.38 4.60
C ALA A 186 0.18 9.62 6.05
N HIS A 187 -0.72 10.12 6.91
CA HIS A 187 -0.46 10.28 8.34
C HIS A 187 -0.22 8.93 9.04
N ALA A 188 -1.03 7.93 8.74
CA ALA A 188 -0.83 6.58 9.26
C ALA A 188 0.48 5.95 8.77
N ALA A 189 0.83 6.16 7.49
CA ALA A 189 2.11 5.70 6.94
C ALA A 189 3.29 6.39 7.63
N SER A 190 3.20 7.70 7.84
CA SER A 190 4.20 8.47 8.56
C SER A 190 4.46 7.94 9.98
N TYR A 191 3.39 7.66 10.73
CA TYR A 191 3.50 7.03 12.05
C TYR A 191 4.26 5.71 12.00
N LEU A 192 3.96 4.83 11.04
CA LEU A 192 4.62 3.52 10.92
C LEU A 192 6.06 3.61 10.38
N LEU A 193 6.42 4.69 9.69
CA LEU A 193 7.78 4.96 9.20
C LEU A 193 8.69 5.63 10.25
N ASP A 194 8.12 6.19 11.30
CA ASP A 194 8.85 6.89 12.36
C ASP A 194 9.78 5.92 13.10
N ALA A 195 10.97 6.40 13.48
CA ALA A 195 11.92 5.62 14.26
C ALA A 195 11.36 5.20 15.64
N ARG A 196 10.53 6.06 16.24
CA ARG A 196 9.87 5.84 17.53
C ARG A 196 8.84 4.72 17.51
N SER A 197 8.33 4.35 16.34
CA SER A 197 7.38 3.24 16.16
C SER A 197 8.04 1.86 16.12
N GLY A 198 9.25 1.72 16.66
CA GLY A 198 10.06 0.50 16.63
C GLY A 198 9.46 -0.71 17.37
N PHE A 199 8.44 -0.52 18.20
CA PHE A 199 7.73 -1.60 18.90
C PHE A 199 6.40 -1.98 18.25
N VAL A 200 6.10 -1.41 17.08
CA VAL A 200 4.90 -1.73 16.29
C VAL A 200 5.31 -2.51 15.05
N THR A 201 5.02 -3.81 15.03
CA THR A 201 5.34 -4.68 13.89
C THR A 201 4.28 -5.77 13.72
N GLY A 202 4.09 -6.27 12.50
CA GLY A 202 3.11 -7.31 12.15
C GLY A 202 1.65 -6.84 12.15
N GLN A 203 1.40 -5.55 12.34
CA GLN A 203 0.05 -5.01 12.52
C GLN A 203 -0.60 -4.62 11.20
N VAL A 204 -1.93 -4.62 11.20
CA VAL A 204 -2.75 -4.05 10.13
C VAL A 204 -3.53 -2.87 10.71
N LEU A 205 -3.18 -1.67 10.30
CA LEU A 205 -3.90 -0.45 10.69
C LEU A 205 -4.96 -0.12 9.64
N TYR A 206 -6.23 -0.31 9.97
CA TYR A 206 -7.33 0.07 9.08
C TYR A 206 -7.62 1.57 9.17
N VAL A 207 -7.37 2.28 8.08
CA VAL A 207 -7.69 3.71 7.92
C VAL A 207 -8.98 3.80 7.10
N CYS A 208 -10.10 3.51 7.72
CA CYS A 208 -11.36 3.25 7.02
C CYS A 208 -12.59 3.95 7.64
N GLY A 209 -12.37 4.85 8.61
CA GLY A 209 -13.46 5.54 9.28
C GLY A 209 -14.39 4.64 10.09
N GLY A 210 -13.89 3.48 10.56
CA GLY A 210 -14.64 2.52 11.37
C GLY A 210 -15.35 1.41 10.59
N MET A 211 -15.25 1.36 9.26
CA MET A 211 -15.97 0.36 8.43
C MET A 211 -15.60 -1.10 8.68
N THR A 212 -14.55 -1.37 9.44
CA THR A 212 -14.09 -2.75 9.75
C THR A 212 -14.32 -3.16 11.20
N VAL A 213 -14.95 -2.30 12.01
CA VAL A 213 -15.07 -2.54 13.47
C VAL A 213 -16.33 -3.32 13.81
N GLY A 214 -17.31 -3.38 12.93
CA GLY A 214 -18.58 -4.06 13.15
C GLY A 214 -19.73 -3.42 12.36
N VAL A 215 -20.96 -3.83 12.64
CA VAL A 215 -22.15 -3.22 12.07
C VAL A 215 -22.55 -2.02 12.94
N ALA A 216 -22.53 -0.82 12.35
CA ALA A 216 -22.99 0.37 13.04
C ALA A 216 -24.52 0.45 12.98
N GLY A 217 -25.14 0.52 14.13
CA GLY A 217 -26.55 0.92 14.31
C GLY A 217 -27.60 -0.06 13.79
N VAL A 218 -28.11 -0.87 14.67
CA VAL A 218 -29.46 -1.42 14.55
C VAL A 218 -30.38 -0.50 15.35
#